data_02725bf2174de1133d2301d25a49131d
#
_entry.id   02725bf2174de1133d2301d25a49131d
#
_cell.length_a   1.000
_cell.length_b   1.000
_cell.length_c   1.000
_cell.angle_alpha   90.00
_cell.angle_beta   90.00
_cell.angle_gamma   90.00
#
_symmetry.space_group_name_H-M   'P 1'
#
loop_
_entity.id
_entity.type
_entity.pdbx_description
1 polymer ?
#
loop_
_entity_poly.entity_id
_entity_poly.type
_entity_poly.pdbx_seq_one_letter_code
_entity_poly.pdbx_strand_id
1 'polypeptide(L)'
;MPEEKDFRDYILILPIPNMPPVYVYLSKPPVKLLDVDLYSNFAGRPRNGMHADHMPSAAAVRTKLKALYPDLDKDELNLLAKDVAAIIIPAEVHQKFSATYGGRNSQTQIEQDAQNLRAALDRDFNTIKPALKNYGATEEQLEEARSKMHKLNHEKGLY
;
A
#
# COMPACT_ATOMS: atom_id res chain seq x y z
N MET A 1 10.33 8.65 -10.05
CA MET A 1 9.56 8.51 -8.81
C MET A 1 9.71 9.78 -8.00
N PRO A 2 8.65 10.31 -7.44
CA PRO A 2 8.86 11.31 -6.41
C PRO A 2 9.68 10.66 -5.31
N GLU A 3 10.72 11.34 -4.87
CA GLU A 3 11.51 10.91 -3.74
C GLU A 3 10.57 10.59 -2.56
N GLU A 4 10.81 9.49 -1.90
CA GLU A 4 10.14 9.19 -0.65
C GLU A 4 10.39 10.31 0.33
N LYS A 5 9.33 11.04 0.64
CA LYS A 5 9.40 12.09 1.65
C LYS A 5 9.18 11.48 3.01
N ASP A 6 10.24 11.38 3.78
CA ASP A 6 10.10 11.01 5.17
C ASP A 6 9.69 12.24 6.02
N PHE A 7 9.48 11.99 7.28
CA PHE A 7 9.09 13.02 8.25
C PHE A 7 10.04 14.25 8.25
N ARG A 8 11.33 14.07 7.94
CA ARG A 8 12.32 15.16 7.93
C ARG A 8 12.13 16.11 6.76
N ASP A 9 11.44 15.68 5.70
CA ASP A 9 11.15 16.53 4.54
C ASP A 9 10.15 17.64 4.88
N TYR A 10 9.55 17.60 6.05
CA TYR A 10 8.57 18.56 6.53
C TYR A 10 9.08 19.38 7.71
N ILE A 11 10.35 19.75 7.69
CA ILE A 11 10.95 20.64 8.67
C ILE A 11 11.05 22.04 8.08
N LEU A 12 10.42 23.01 8.74
CA LEU A 12 10.55 24.41 8.42
C LEU A 12 11.61 25.02 9.33
N ILE A 13 12.61 25.67 8.74
CA ILE A 13 13.64 26.41 9.49
C ILE A 13 13.26 27.88 9.50
N LEU A 14 13.04 28.43 10.68
CA LEU A 14 12.73 29.85 10.87
C LEU A 14 14.01 30.59 11.25
N PRO A 15 14.57 31.42 10.35
CA PRO A 15 15.70 32.25 10.68
C PRO A 15 15.28 33.48 11.51
N ILE A 16 15.72 33.53 12.77
CA ILE A 16 15.48 34.67 13.65
C ILE A 16 16.83 35.33 13.89
N PRO A 17 17.00 36.61 13.57
CA PRO A 17 18.27 37.30 13.78
C PRO A 17 18.77 37.20 15.21
N ASN A 18 20.06 36.89 15.38
CA ASN A 18 20.73 36.76 16.68
C ASN A 18 20.22 35.66 17.59
N MET A 19 19.49 34.65 17.01
CA MET A 19 19.04 33.48 17.76
C MET A 19 19.45 32.18 17.02
N PRO A 20 19.60 31.06 17.75
CA PRO A 20 19.75 29.78 17.10
C PRO A 20 18.60 29.50 16.16
N PRO A 21 18.78 28.73 15.07
CA PRO A 21 17.69 28.37 14.16
C PRO A 21 16.54 27.68 14.91
N VAL A 22 15.32 28.08 14.59
CA VAL A 22 14.10 27.43 15.12
C VAL A 22 13.61 26.43 14.09
N TYR A 23 13.46 25.18 14.49
CA TYR A 23 12.98 24.09 13.65
C TYR A 23 11.52 23.82 13.98
N VAL A 24 10.67 23.87 12.96
CA VAL A 24 9.26 23.51 13.08
C VAL A 24 9.02 22.22 12.31
N TYR A 25 8.60 21.17 13.00
CA TYR A 25 8.27 19.89 12.40
C TYR A 25 6.85 19.95 11.85
N LEU A 26 6.71 19.72 10.56
CA LEU A 26 5.43 19.66 9.88
C LEU A 26 4.90 18.23 9.87
N SER A 27 3.58 18.08 9.92
CA SER A 27 2.94 16.79 9.78
C SER A 27 3.12 16.27 8.36
N LYS A 28 3.18 14.93 8.19
CA LYS A 28 3.10 14.31 6.86
C LYS A 28 1.78 14.68 6.19
N PRO A 29 1.75 14.82 4.85
CA PRO A 29 0.52 15.18 4.15
C PRO A 29 -0.54 14.09 4.31
N PRO A 30 -1.84 14.47 4.38
CA PRO A 30 -2.92 13.50 4.43
C PRO A 30 -2.95 12.67 3.15
N VAL A 31 -3.44 11.43 3.27
CA VAL A 31 -3.66 10.57 2.11
C VAL A 31 -4.84 11.08 1.29
N LYS A 32 -4.82 10.79 -0.01
CA LYS A 32 -5.90 11.11 -0.96
C LYS A 32 -6.44 9.82 -1.55
N LEU A 33 -7.72 9.84 -1.92
CA LEU A 33 -8.34 8.72 -2.63
C LEU A 33 -7.51 8.31 -3.85
N LEU A 34 -7.25 7.01 -3.99
CA LEU A 34 -6.46 6.39 -5.06
C LEU A 34 -4.95 6.67 -5.00
N ASP A 35 -4.43 7.29 -3.94
CA ASP A 35 -2.98 7.34 -3.74
C ASP A 35 -2.41 5.92 -3.72
N VAL A 36 -1.31 5.72 -4.45
CA VAL A 36 -0.62 4.44 -4.54
C VAL A 36 0.82 4.62 -4.09
N ASP A 37 1.26 3.77 -3.18
CA ASP A 37 2.63 3.68 -2.71
C ASP A 37 2.86 2.31 -2.06
N LEU A 38 4.10 2.03 -1.64
CA LEU A 38 4.34 0.90 -0.75
C LEU A 38 3.60 1.09 0.57
N TYR A 39 3.08 0.02 1.12
CA TYR A 39 2.25 0.07 2.32
C TYR A 39 2.92 0.84 3.48
N SER A 40 4.23 0.60 3.70
CA SER A 40 5.00 1.26 4.76
C SER A 40 5.08 2.78 4.60
N ASN A 41 5.01 3.28 3.36
CA ASN A 41 5.13 4.71 3.08
C ASN A 41 3.89 5.51 3.48
N PHE A 42 2.79 4.84 3.77
CA PHE A 42 1.59 5.50 4.30
C PHE A 42 1.62 5.69 5.82
N ALA A 43 2.61 5.15 6.51
CA ALA A 43 2.73 5.28 7.96
C ALA A 43 2.84 6.74 8.38
N GLY A 44 2.06 7.14 9.40
CA GLY A 44 2.07 8.50 9.95
C GLY A 44 1.33 9.54 9.11
N ARG A 45 0.78 9.19 7.95
CA ARG A 45 -0.04 10.10 7.15
C ARG A 45 -1.50 10.06 7.65
N PRO A 46 -2.17 11.22 7.84
CA PRO A 46 -3.58 11.25 8.23
C PRO A 46 -4.46 10.53 7.21
N ARG A 47 -5.33 9.66 7.67
CA ARG A 47 -6.14 8.76 6.82
C ARG A 47 -7.52 9.31 6.46
N ASN A 48 -8.11 10.18 7.29
CA ASN A 48 -9.40 10.82 7.04
C ASN A 48 -10.52 9.85 6.65
N GLY A 49 -10.64 8.74 7.38
CA GLY A 49 -11.65 7.70 7.10
C GLY A 49 -11.30 6.77 5.95
N MET A 50 -10.06 6.79 5.49
CA MET A 50 -9.57 5.91 4.42
C MET A 50 -8.61 4.84 4.97
N HIS A 51 -8.46 3.76 4.23
CA HIS A 51 -7.50 2.69 4.51
C HIS A 51 -6.52 2.53 3.37
N ALA A 52 -5.32 2.04 3.70
CA ALA A 52 -4.39 1.54 2.70
C ALA A 52 -4.64 0.04 2.50
N ASP A 53 -5.06 -0.34 1.31
CA ASP A 53 -5.32 -1.72 0.94
C ASP A 53 -4.14 -2.27 0.15
N HIS A 54 -3.32 -3.11 0.80
CA HIS A 54 -2.18 -3.74 0.14
C HIS A 54 -2.63 -4.92 -0.73
N MET A 55 -2.06 -5.03 -1.90
CA MET A 55 -2.34 -6.10 -2.87
C MET A 55 -1.04 -6.61 -3.50
N PRO A 56 -0.82 -7.92 -3.54
CA PRO A 56 -1.67 -9.02 -3.04
C PRO A 56 -1.76 -9.10 -1.52
N SER A 57 -2.52 -10.08 -1.01
CA SER A 57 -2.63 -10.30 0.42
C SER A 57 -1.28 -10.67 1.06
N ALA A 58 -1.08 -10.28 2.32
CA ALA A 58 0.14 -10.63 3.05
C ALA A 58 0.33 -12.14 3.15
N ALA A 59 -0.74 -12.91 3.26
CA ALA A 59 -0.68 -14.36 3.31
C ALA A 59 -0.11 -14.98 2.01
N ALA A 60 -0.54 -14.48 0.85
CA ALA A 60 -0.04 -14.95 -0.43
C ALA A 60 1.44 -14.58 -0.64
N VAL A 61 1.80 -13.34 -0.33
CA VAL A 61 3.19 -12.89 -0.43
C VAL A 61 4.09 -13.66 0.53
N ARG A 62 3.65 -13.88 1.76
CA ARG A 62 4.38 -14.68 2.76
C ARG A 62 4.63 -16.10 2.26
N THR A 63 3.61 -16.73 1.69
CA THR A 63 3.72 -18.09 1.14
C THR A 63 4.79 -18.15 0.07
N LYS A 64 4.78 -17.19 -0.87
CA LYS A 64 5.79 -17.12 -1.93
C LYS A 64 7.19 -16.86 -1.38
N LEU A 65 7.35 -15.89 -0.50
CA LEU A 65 8.64 -15.53 0.07
C LEU A 65 9.24 -16.68 0.88
N LYS A 66 8.42 -17.40 1.63
CA LYS A 66 8.86 -18.56 2.40
C LYS A 66 9.38 -19.69 1.50
N ALA A 67 8.77 -19.88 0.34
CA ALA A 67 9.24 -20.87 -0.64
C ALA A 67 10.57 -20.45 -1.28
N LEU A 68 10.75 -19.17 -1.57
CA LEU A 68 11.97 -18.65 -2.19
C LEU A 68 13.12 -18.48 -1.19
N TYR A 69 12.81 -18.11 0.05
CA TYR A 69 13.77 -17.80 1.10
C TYR A 69 13.40 -18.52 2.40
N PRO A 70 13.59 -19.85 2.46
CA PRO A 70 13.13 -20.63 3.62
C PRO A 70 13.80 -20.27 4.94
N ASP A 71 14.96 -19.62 4.89
CA ASP A 71 15.74 -19.24 6.09
C ASP A 71 15.38 -17.86 6.64
N LEU A 72 14.43 -17.14 6.02
CA LEU A 72 13.97 -15.88 6.57
C LEU A 72 13.32 -16.07 7.93
N ASP A 73 13.71 -15.21 8.87
CA ASP A 73 13.07 -15.09 10.16
C ASP A 73 11.58 -14.70 9.98
N LYS A 74 10.75 -15.21 10.90
CA LYS A 74 9.30 -14.98 10.87
C LYS A 74 8.94 -13.49 10.88
N ASP A 75 9.64 -12.69 11.68
CA ASP A 75 9.36 -11.26 11.79
C ASP A 75 9.76 -10.51 10.51
N GLU A 76 10.91 -10.83 9.95
CA GLU A 76 11.34 -10.29 8.64
C GLU A 76 10.37 -10.69 7.55
N LEU A 77 9.95 -11.94 7.53
CA LEU A 77 8.99 -12.45 6.56
C LEU A 77 7.65 -11.70 6.63
N ASN A 78 7.16 -11.45 7.85
CA ASN A 78 5.90 -10.72 8.05
C ASN A 78 6.00 -9.25 7.61
N LEU A 79 7.14 -8.59 7.88
CA LEU A 79 7.36 -7.22 7.44
C LEU A 79 7.41 -7.13 5.92
N LEU A 80 8.18 -7.99 5.27
CA LEU A 80 8.30 -8.03 3.82
C LEU A 80 6.97 -8.36 3.14
N ALA A 81 6.20 -9.26 3.72
CA ALA A 81 4.92 -9.69 3.14
C ALA A 81 3.86 -8.59 3.12
N LYS A 82 3.93 -7.63 4.06
CA LYS A 82 2.99 -6.50 4.11
C LYS A 82 3.47 -5.30 3.30
N ASP A 83 4.78 -5.14 3.10
CA ASP A 83 5.34 -3.97 2.44
C ASP A 83 5.34 -4.14 0.92
N VAL A 84 4.16 -4.22 0.37
CA VAL A 84 3.88 -4.30 -1.06
C VAL A 84 3.05 -3.10 -1.48
N ALA A 85 2.74 -2.99 -2.78
CA ALA A 85 1.91 -1.92 -3.29
C ALA A 85 0.58 -1.85 -2.53
N ALA A 86 0.18 -0.65 -2.16
CA ALA A 86 -1.08 -0.37 -1.51
C ALA A 86 -1.78 0.82 -2.17
N ILE A 87 -3.10 0.83 -2.10
CA ILE A 87 -3.94 1.88 -2.63
C ILE A 87 -4.83 2.44 -1.51
N ILE A 88 -4.97 3.76 -1.50
CA ILE A 88 -5.86 4.43 -0.54
C ILE A 88 -7.29 4.38 -1.04
N ILE A 89 -8.16 3.76 -0.25
CA ILE A 89 -9.58 3.60 -0.55
C ILE A 89 -10.43 3.93 0.68
N PRO A 90 -11.72 4.25 0.51
CA PRO A 90 -12.59 4.44 1.66
C PRO A 90 -12.60 3.20 2.55
N ALA A 91 -12.59 3.41 3.87
CA ALA A 91 -12.61 2.31 4.85
C ALA A 91 -13.79 1.36 4.61
N GLU A 92 -14.94 1.88 4.24
CA GLU A 92 -16.13 1.09 3.93
C GLU A 92 -15.90 0.13 2.74
N VAL A 93 -15.23 0.61 1.69
CA VAL A 93 -14.90 -0.24 0.53
C VAL A 93 -13.94 -1.36 0.94
N HIS A 94 -12.92 -1.03 1.71
CA HIS A 94 -11.96 -2.00 2.20
C HIS A 94 -12.64 -3.09 3.04
N GLN A 95 -13.48 -2.68 3.99
CA GLN A 95 -14.15 -3.59 4.90
C GLN A 95 -15.22 -4.47 4.24
N LYS A 96 -15.98 -3.92 3.30
CA LYS A 96 -17.11 -4.63 2.67
C LYS A 96 -16.73 -5.44 1.44
N PHE A 97 -15.79 -4.95 0.64
CA PHE A 97 -15.56 -5.48 -0.71
C PHE A 97 -14.16 -6.04 -0.94
N SER A 98 -13.14 -5.59 -0.16
CA SER A 98 -11.78 -6.05 -0.42
C SER A 98 -11.56 -7.50 0.01
N ALA A 99 -11.01 -8.30 -0.90
CA ALA A 99 -10.63 -9.68 -0.61
C ALA A 99 -9.44 -9.78 0.36
N THR A 100 -8.68 -8.71 0.54
CA THR A 100 -7.50 -8.67 1.40
C THR A 100 -7.81 -8.28 2.85
N TYR A 101 -9.04 -7.83 3.12
CA TYR A 101 -9.45 -7.43 4.47
C TYR A 101 -9.74 -8.63 5.36
N GLY A 102 -9.12 -8.63 6.54
CA GLY A 102 -9.52 -9.55 7.62
C GLY A 102 -9.30 -11.04 7.36
N GLY A 103 -8.37 -11.41 6.50
CA GLY A 103 -8.08 -12.84 6.25
C GLY A 103 -9.21 -13.59 5.53
N ARG A 104 -9.90 -12.93 4.62
CA ARG A 104 -11.06 -13.49 3.88
C ARG A 104 -10.70 -14.62 2.93
N ASN A 105 -9.46 -14.69 2.45
CA ASN A 105 -9.05 -15.70 1.49
C ASN A 105 -8.92 -17.08 2.14
N SER A 106 -9.42 -18.11 1.46
CA SER A 106 -9.20 -19.50 1.86
C SER A 106 -7.74 -19.90 1.67
N GLN A 107 -7.32 -20.98 2.32
CA GLN A 107 -5.97 -21.53 2.13
C GLN A 107 -5.69 -21.88 0.66
N THR A 108 -6.66 -22.46 -0.02
CA THR A 108 -6.55 -22.78 -1.45
C THR A 108 -6.33 -21.52 -2.29
N GLN A 109 -7.07 -20.44 -1.99
CA GLN A 109 -6.91 -19.18 -2.70
C GLN A 109 -5.54 -18.55 -2.43
N ILE A 110 -5.07 -18.58 -1.19
CA ILE A 110 -3.74 -18.09 -0.82
C ILE A 110 -2.65 -18.82 -1.62
N GLU A 111 -2.74 -20.13 -1.73
CA GLU A 111 -1.77 -20.92 -2.47
C GLU A 111 -1.79 -20.63 -3.97
N GLN A 112 -2.96 -20.48 -4.55
CA GLN A 112 -3.11 -20.07 -5.95
C GLN A 112 -2.54 -18.68 -6.20
N ASP A 113 -2.84 -17.73 -5.31
CA ASP A 113 -2.35 -16.36 -5.41
C ASP A 113 -0.82 -16.31 -5.29
N ALA A 114 -0.24 -17.12 -4.42
CA ALA A 114 1.21 -17.20 -4.24
C ALA A 114 1.93 -17.67 -5.52
N GLN A 115 1.27 -18.45 -6.36
CA GLN A 115 1.83 -18.91 -7.63
C GLN A 115 1.79 -17.83 -8.71
N ASN A 116 0.88 -16.85 -8.60
CA ASN A 116 0.75 -15.76 -9.56
C ASN A 116 0.26 -14.49 -8.86
N LEU A 117 1.20 -13.78 -8.24
CA LEU A 117 0.90 -12.58 -7.47
C LEU A 117 0.38 -11.43 -8.35
N ARG A 118 0.80 -11.37 -9.62
CA ARG A 118 0.27 -10.38 -10.57
C ARG A 118 -1.22 -10.58 -10.80
N ALA A 119 -1.64 -11.79 -11.09
CA ALA A 119 -3.06 -12.12 -11.29
C ALA A 119 -3.87 -11.92 -10.00
N ALA A 120 -3.29 -12.19 -8.85
CA ALA A 120 -3.92 -11.95 -7.56
C ALA A 120 -4.23 -10.46 -7.35
N LEU A 121 -3.30 -9.58 -7.66
CA LEU A 121 -3.54 -8.12 -7.60
C LEU A 121 -4.66 -7.73 -8.55
N ASP A 122 -4.65 -8.19 -9.79
CA ASP A 122 -5.69 -7.86 -10.77
C ASP A 122 -7.07 -8.30 -10.29
N ARG A 123 -7.19 -9.49 -9.75
CA ARG A 123 -8.45 -9.99 -9.18
C ARG A 123 -8.90 -9.12 -8.01
N ASP A 124 -8.02 -8.85 -7.06
CA ASP A 124 -8.33 -8.04 -5.88
C ASP A 124 -8.74 -6.61 -6.27
N PHE A 125 -8.04 -6.02 -7.22
CA PHE A 125 -8.35 -4.70 -7.74
C PHE A 125 -9.71 -4.68 -8.45
N ASN A 126 -9.99 -5.67 -9.30
CA ASN A 126 -11.27 -5.78 -9.99
C ASN A 126 -12.44 -5.93 -9.02
N THR A 127 -12.22 -6.52 -7.87
CA THR A 127 -13.27 -6.68 -6.84
C THR A 127 -13.70 -5.35 -6.24
N ILE A 128 -12.78 -4.41 -6.02
CA ILE A 128 -13.09 -3.10 -5.43
C ILE A 128 -13.42 -2.01 -6.46
N LYS A 129 -13.08 -2.23 -7.71
CA LYS A 129 -13.23 -1.24 -8.78
C LYS A 129 -14.65 -0.68 -8.93
N PRO A 130 -15.74 -1.51 -8.95
CA PRO A 130 -17.10 -0.98 -9.05
C PRO A 130 -17.48 -0.08 -7.87
N ALA A 131 -17.09 -0.45 -6.66
CA ALA A 131 -17.35 0.35 -5.47
C ALA A 131 -16.61 1.70 -5.52
N LEU A 132 -15.38 1.72 -6.00
CA LEU A 132 -14.59 2.95 -6.16
C LEU A 132 -15.22 3.89 -7.19
N LYS A 133 -15.80 3.36 -8.25
CA LYS A 133 -16.55 4.17 -9.23
C LYS A 133 -17.73 4.89 -8.57
N ASN A 134 -18.40 4.25 -7.62
CA ASN A 134 -19.49 4.88 -6.86
C ASN A 134 -18.99 6.05 -5.99
N TYR A 135 -17.72 6.08 -5.64
CA TYR A 135 -17.08 7.20 -4.94
C TYR A 135 -16.52 8.27 -5.90
N GLY A 136 -16.80 8.16 -7.19
CA GLY A 136 -16.43 9.15 -8.20
C GLY A 136 -15.12 8.88 -8.94
N ALA A 137 -14.48 7.74 -8.72
CA ALA A 137 -13.29 7.37 -9.48
C ALA A 137 -13.64 7.05 -10.94
N THR A 138 -12.84 7.56 -11.86
CA THR A 138 -12.99 7.26 -13.29
C THR A 138 -12.25 5.98 -13.65
N GLU A 139 -12.64 5.36 -14.76
CA GLU A 139 -11.94 4.20 -15.32
C GLU A 139 -10.45 4.49 -15.52
N GLU A 140 -10.13 5.66 -16.07
CA GLU A 140 -8.76 6.08 -16.34
C GLU A 140 -7.94 6.20 -15.05
N GLN A 141 -8.50 6.83 -14.01
CA GLN A 141 -7.85 6.97 -12.71
C GLN A 141 -7.60 5.60 -12.06
N LEU A 142 -8.55 4.68 -12.18
CA LEU A 142 -8.43 3.33 -11.62
C LEU A 142 -7.36 2.52 -12.34
N GLU A 143 -7.31 2.56 -13.67
CA GLU A 143 -6.29 1.85 -14.43
C GLU A 143 -4.89 2.45 -14.22
N GLU A 144 -4.78 3.75 -14.07
CA GLU A 144 -3.52 4.39 -13.69
C GLU A 144 -3.04 3.93 -12.31
N ALA A 145 -3.94 3.87 -11.33
CA ALA A 145 -3.62 3.37 -10.00
C ALA A 145 -3.15 1.90 -10.05
N ARG A 146 -3.86 1.04 -10.77
CA ARG A 146 -3.48 -0.37 -10.95
C ARG A 146 -2.08 -0.50 -11.55
N SER A 147 -1.80 0.27 -12.59
CA SER A 147 -0.50 0.28 -13.26
C SER A 147 0.63 0.66 -12.30
N LYS A 148 0.41 1.67 -11.46
CA LYS A 148 1.38 2.08 -10.42
C LYS A 148 1.61 0.96 -9.41
N MET A 149 0.56 0.26 -8.99
CA MET A 149 0.68 -0.86 -8.05
C MET A 149 1.51 -2.00 -8.66
N HIS A 150 1.26 -2.36 -9.90
CA HIS A 150 2.06 -3.37 -10.59
C HIS A 150 3.52 -2.97 -10.70
N LYS A 151 3.79 -1.72 -11.02
CA LYS A 151 5.16 -1.19 -11.10
C LYS A 151 5.89 -1.34 -9.78
N LEU A 152 5.26 -0.96 -8.67
CA LEU A 152 5.85 -1.09 -7.35
C LEU A 152 6.16 -2.55 -6.99
N ASN A 153 5.22 -3.45 -7.23
CA ASN A 153 5.41 -4.86 -6.94
C ASN A 153 6.49 -5.50 -7.84
N HIS A 154 6.56 -5.08 -9.09
CA HIS A 154 7.63 -5.51 -10.00
C HIS A 154 8.99 -5.03 -9.50
N GLU A 155 9.11 -3.78 -9.11
CA GLU A 155 10.34 -3.21 -8.55
C GLU A 155 10.77 -3.88 -7.23
N LYS A 156 9.81 -4.38 -6.46
CA LYS A 156 10.07 -5.20 -5.26
C LYS A 156 10.51 -6.62 -5.59
N GLY A 157 10.47 -7.03 -6.84
CA GLY A 157 10.85 -8.37 -7.26
C GLY A 157 9.81 -9.45 -7.00
N LEU A 158 8.54 -9.07 -6.83
CA LEU A 158 7.45 -10.04 -6.59
C LEU A 158 7.05 -10.77 -7.87
N TYR A 159 7.22 -10.12 -9.00
CA TYR A 159 6.95 -10.67 -10.34
C TYR A 159 7.60 -9.83 -11.43
#